data_4706b0bcd2340a6dee24b9e15fb8e20c
#
_entry.id   4706b0bcd2340a6dee24b9e15fb8e20c
#
_cell.length_a   1.000
_cell.length_b   1.000
_cell.length_c   1.000
_cell.angle_alpha   90.00
_cell.angle_beta   90.00
_cell.angle_gamma   90.00
#
_symmetry.space_group_name_H-M   'P 1'
#
loop_
_entity.id
_entity.type
_entity.pdbx_description
1 polymer ?
#
loop_
_entity_poly.entity_id
_entity_poly.type
_entity_poly.pdbx_seq_one_letter_code
_entity_poly.pdbx_strand_id
1 'polypeptide(L)'
;MAELGKEVVDLFNQPGRIGTLATADKHGQPNAAYFGSLRPMADGSITVGLTNNRTLRNLQENALAVFFIVKEGPVTFQTPGYRLYLKVRGIHREGPVLAEIKGFISQHAGPEAASAIAAGVVFDVTEVRPLVAMG
;
A
#
# COMPACT_ATOMS: atom_id res chain seq x y z
N MET A 1 -4.18 7.65 14.41
CA MET A 1 -3.64 6.62 13.49
C MET A 1 -3.60 5.28 14.24
N ALA A 2 -4.04 4.21 13.61
CA ALA A 2 -3.97 2.88 14.23
C ALA A 2 -2.53 2.38 14.26
N GLU A 3 -2.16 1.64 15.29
CA GLU A 3 -0.85 1.00 15.37
C GLU A 3 -0.84 -0.28 14.54
N LEU A 4 0.30 -0.52 13.87
CA LEU A 4 0.53 -1.78 13.18
C LEU A 4 1.13 -2.77 14.17
N GLY A 5 0.42 -3.87 14.41
CA GLY A 5 0.96 -4.97 15.21
C GLY A 5 2.14 -5.64 14.54
N LYS A 6 2.93 -6.35 15.33
CA LYS A 6 4.12 -7.07 14.85
C LYS A 6 3.77 -8.05 13.73
N GLU A 7 2.66 -8.77 13.86
CA GLU A 7 2.22 -9.76 12.87
C GLU A 7 1.87 -9.13 11.52
N VAL A 8 1.37 -7.90 11.51
CA VAL A 8 1.11 -7.17 10.26
C VAL A 8 2.44 -6.79 9.59
N VAL A 9 3.36 -6.22 10.36
CA VAL A 9 4.69 -5.83 9.86
C VAL A 9 5.44 -7.06 9.35
N ASP A 10 5.38 -8.17 10.08
CA ASP A 10 6.04 -9.42 9.67
C ASP A 10 5.48 -9.92 8.33
N LEU A 11 4.17 -9.78 8.12
CA LEU A 11 3.55 -10.18 6.84
C LEU A 11 4.05 -9.34 5.67
N PHE A 12 4.24 -8.02 5.86
CA PHE A 12 4.85 -7.17 4.83
C PHE A 12 6.23 -7.65 4.41
N ASN A 13 6.98 -8.23 5.33
CA ASN A 13 8.36 -8.67 5.09
C ASN A 13 8.45 -10.08 4.52
N GLN A 14 7.34 -10.79 4.34
CA GLN A 14 7.35 -12.14 3.77
C GLN A 14 7.43 -12.08 2.24
N PRO A 15 8.33 -12.87 1.61
CA PRO A 15 8.52 -12.80 0.16
C PRO A 15 7.32 -13.28 -0.66
N GLY A 16 6.45 -14.10 -0.13
CA GLY A 16 5.30 -14.62 -0.85
C GLY A 16 4.00 -13.87 -0.62
N ARG A 17 4.04 -12.68 -0.01
CA ARG A 17 2.81 -11.92 0.26
C ARG A 17 2.20 -11.35 -1.01
N ILE A 18 0.87 -11.28 -1.04
CA ILE A 18 0.11 -10.67 -2.12
C ILE A 18 -0.55 -9.40 -1.58
N GLY A 19 -0.42 -8.30 -2.32
CA GLY A 19 -0.99 -7.03 -1.91
C GLY A 19 -1.84 -6.40 -3.00
N THR A 20 -3.06 -6.00 -2.65
CA THR A 20 -4.00 -5.31 -3.53
C THR A 20 -4.43 -4.01 -2.89
N LEU A 21 -4.27 -2.91 -3.59
CA LEU A 21 -4.70 -1.60 -3.14
C LEU A 21 -5.99 -1.22 -3.85
N ALA A 22 -7.04 -1.02 -3.06
CA ALA A 22 -8.34 -0.57 -3.54
C ALA A 22 -8.46 0.94 -3.32
N THR A 23 -8.86 1.65 -4.37
CA THR A 23 -9.04 3.10 -4.37
C THR A 23 -10.34 3.44 -5.07
N ALA A 24 -10.78 4.69 -4.98
CA ALA A 24 -11.96 5.17 -5.69
C ALA A 24 -11.71 6.57 -6.24
N ASP A 25 -12.41 6.92 -7.32
CA ASP A 25 -12.36 8.29 -7.84
C ASP A 25 -13.32 9.20 -7.06
N LYS A 26 -13.45 10.45 -7.47
CA LYS A 26 -14.34 11.44 -6.82
C LYS A 26 -15.82 11.09 -6.94
N HIS A 27 -16.19 10.20 -7.85
CA HIS A 27 -17.57 9.75 -8.04
C HIS A 27 -17.85 8.42 -7.33
N GLY A 28 -16.83 7.86 -6.63
CA GLY A 28 -16.98 6.60 -5.93
C GLY A 28 -16.74 5.35 -6.79
N GLN A 29 -16.26 5.51 -8.04
CA GLN A 29 -15.93 4.36 -8.86
C GLN A 29 -14.71 3.63 -8.27
N PRO A 30 -14.87 2.38 -7.82
CA PRO A 30 -13.74 1.66 -7.23
C PRO A 30 -12.78 1.12 -8.28
N ASN A 31 -11.54 0.95 -7.86
CA ASN A 31 -10.49 0.31 -8.63
C ASN A 31 -9.62 -0.50 -7.67
N ALA A 32 -9.15 -1.65 -8.10
CA ALA A 32 -8.22 -2.46 -7.33
C ALA A 32 -7.05 -2.87 -8.22
N ALA A 33 -5.85 -2.80 -7.70
CA ALA A 33 -4.65 -3.17 -8.44
C ALA A 33 -3.63 -3.84 -7.51
N TYR A 34 -2.84 -4.73 -8.07
CA TYR A 34 -1.76 -5.43 -7.36
C TYR A 34 -0.57 -4.48 -7.18
N PHE A 35 -0.02 -4.46 -5.95
CA PHE A 35 1.18 -3.68 -5.66
C PHE A 35 2.11 -4.45 -4.72
N GLY A 36 3.38 -4.54 -5.11
CA GLY A 36 4.41 -5.18 -4.30
C GLY A 36 5.26 -4.20 -3.49
N SER A 37 5.13 -2.90 -3.72
CA SER A 37 6.03 -1.89 -3.16
C SER A 37 5.51 -1.16 -1.91
N LEU A 38 4.30 -1.48 -1.43
CA LEU A 38 3.84 -0.92 -0.17
C LEU A 38 4.69 -1.46 0.97
N ARG A 39 5.12 -0.56 1.86
CA ARG A 39 5.87 -0.96 3.04
C ARG A 39 5.54 -0.09 4.25
N PRO A 40 5.60 -0.66 5.47
CA PRO A 40 5.44 0.11 6.69
C PRO A 40 6.73 0.89 7.00
N MET A 41 6.55 2.08 7.56
CA MET A 41 7.63 2.92 8.03
C MET A 41 7.71 2.89 9.56
N ALA A 42 8.81 3.38 10.12
CA ALA A 42 9.03 3.35 11.57
C ALA A 42 7.97 4.10 12.37
N ASP A 43 7.37 5.14 11.78
CA ASP A 43 6.30 5.93 12.43
C ASP A 43 4.91 5.31 12.32
N GLY A 44 4.80 4.11 11.72
CA GLY A 44 3.53 3.42 11.52
C GLY A 44 2.78 3.81 10.25
N SER A 45 3.32 4.71 9.44
CA SER A 45 2.74 5.03 8.13
C SER A 45 3.09 3.94 7.11
N ILE A 46 2.37 3.94 5.99
CA ILE A 46 2.63 3.06 4.84
C ILE A 46 3.03 3.93 3.67
N THR A 47 4.06 3.52 2.93
CA THR A 47 4.47 4.22 1.70
C THR A 47 4.34 3.33 0.48
N VAL A 48 4.11 3.96 -0.67
CA VAL A 48 4.09 3.29 -1.97
C VAL A 48 4.62 4.23 -3.06
N GLY A 49 5.33 3.65 -4.03
CA GLY A 49 5.69 4.37 -5.25
C GLY A 49 4.70 4.04 -6.36
N LEU A 50 4.19 5.06 -7.03
CA LEU A 50 3.21 4.92 -8.09
C LEU A 50 3.67 5.56 -9.39
N THR A 51 3.40 4.88 -10.49
CA THR A 51 3.49 5.49 -11.82
C THR A 51 2.27 6.39 -12.07
N ASN A 52 2.19 7.04 -13.21
CA ASN A 52 1.00 7.83 -13.59
C ASN A 52 -0.14 6.88 -14.01
N ASN A 53 -0.72 6.18 -13.03
CA ASN A 53 -1.75 5.18 -13.24
C ASN A 53 -3.09 5.62 -12.64
N ARG A 54 -4.11 4.77 -12.82
CA ARG A 54 -5.45 5.05 -12.27
C ARG A 54 -5.44 5.16 -10.74
N THR A 55 -4.64 4.34 -10.07
CA THR A 55 -4.50 4.39 -8.60
C THR A 55 -4.05 5.77 -8.15
N LEU A 56 -3.02 6.34 -8.77
CA LEU A 56 -2.54 7.67 -8.43
C LEU A 56 -3.61 8.74 -8.69
N ARG A 57 -4.29 8.68 -9.84
CA ARG A 57 -5.39 9.61 -10.13
C ARG A 57 -6.49 9.52 -9.10
N ASN A 58 -6.87 8.31 -8.71
CA ASN A 58 -7.90 8.11 -7.68
C ASN A 58 -7.50 8.74 -6.35
N LEU A 59 -6.25 8.53 -5.92
CA LEU A 59 -5.78 9.08 -4.64
C LEU A 59 -5.69 10.61 -4.63
N GLN A 60 -5.53 11.23 -5.80
CA GLN A 60 -5.60 12.69 -5.93
C GLN A 60 -7.04 13.21 -5.76
N GLU A 61 -8.03 12.41 -6.13
CA GLU A 61 -9.45 12.78 -6.07
C GLU A 61 -10.11 12.33 -4.77
N ASN A 62 -9.63 11.25 -4.16
CA ASN A 62 -10.21 10.64 -2.97
C ASN A 62 -9.08 10.08 -2.11
N ALA A 63 -8.93 10.61 -0.92
CA ALA A 63 -7.81 10.28 -0.04
C ALA A 63 -7.92 8.91 0.65
N LEU A 64 -9.04 8.22 0.52
CA LEU A 64 -9.29 6.96 1.22
C LEU A 64 -8.93 5.76 0.34
N ALA A 65 -8.35 4.74 0.98
CA ALA A 65 -7.96 3.51 0.31
C ALA A 65 -8.01 2.32 1.28
N VAL A 66 -8.00 1.12 0.75
CA VAL A 66 -7.86 -0.10 1.54
C VAL A 66 -6.76 -0.95 0.91
N PHE A 67 -5.79 -1.34 1.72
CA PHE A 67 -4.76 -2.30 1.30
C PHE A 67 -5.09 -3.68 1.87
N PHE A 68 -5.21 -4.63 0.95
CA PHE A 68 -5.52 -6.01 1.23
C PHE A 68 -4.22 -6.80 1.14
N ILE A 69 -3.68 -7.24 2.29
CA ILE A 69 -2.42 -7.99 2.32
C ILE A 69 -2.68 -9.42 2.75
N VAL A 70 -2.20 -10.38 1.98
CA VAL A 70 -2.51 -11.80 2.13
C VAL A 70 -1.22 -12.61 2.04
N LYS A 71 -1.07 -13.58 2.93
CA LYS A 71 0.00 -14.56 2.84
C LYS A 71 -0.29 -15.54 1.70
N GLU A 72 0.70 -15.82 0.87
CA GLU A 72 0.60 -16.84 -0.18
C GLU A 72 0.32 -18.23 0.44
N GLY A 73 -0.59 -18.96 -0.17
CA GLY A 73 -0.94 -20.30 0.28
C GLY A 73 -2.36 -20.69 -0.11
N PRO A 74 -2.86 -21.83 0.40
CA PRO A 74 -4.22 -22.26 0.13
C PRO A 74 -5.26 -21.23 0.57
N VAL A 75 -6.30 -21.08 -0.22
CA VAL A 75 -7.42 -20.18 0.10
C VAL A 75 -8.36 -20.88 1.09
N THR A 76 -8.44 -20.35 2.29
CA THR A 76 -9.33 -20.85 3.35
C THR A 76 -9.90 -19.68 4.16
N PHE A 77 -10.86 -19.93 5.05
CA PHE A 77 -11.30 -18.91 6.00
C PHE A 77 -10.23 -18.54 7.03
N GLN A 78 -9.15 -19.30 7.11
CA GLN A 78 -8.04 -19.07 8.04
C GLN A 78 -6.79 -18.56 7.35
N THR A 79 -6.87 -18.21 6.07
CA THR A 79 -5.73 -17.62 5.34
C THR A 79 -5.24 -16.37 6.07
N PRO A 80 -3.95 -16.33 6.45
CA PRO A 80 -3.41 -15.15 7.14
C PRO A 80 -3.41 -13.92 6.23
N GLY A 81 -3.87 -12.81 6.78
CA GLY A 81 -3.91 -11.54 6.05
C GLY A 81 -4.70 -10.50 6.82
N TYR A 82 -4.69 -9.29 6.28
CA TYR A 82 -5.31 -8.13 6.91
C TYR A 82 -5.87 -7.17 5.87
N ARG A 83 -6.85 -6.38 6.29
CA ARG A 83 -7.35 -5.22 5.56
C ARG A 83 -6.88 -3.99 6.30
N LEU A 84 -6.06 -3.17 5.63
CA LEU A 84 -5.56 -1.92 6.20
C LEU A 84 -6.33 -0.77 5.57
N TYR A 85 -7.08 -0.04 6.39
CA TYR A 85 -7.82 1.15 5.96
C TYR A 85 -6.88 2.33 6.04
N LEU A 86 -6.73 3.04 4.92
CA LEU A 86 -5.68 4.03 4.71
C LEU A 86 -6.28 5.38 4.35
N LYS A 87 -5.59 6.43 4.77
CA LYS A 87 -5.89 7.80 4.34
C LYS A 87 -4.59 8.47 3.88
N VAL A 88 -4.63 9.09 2.72
CA VAL A 88 -3.46 9.80 2.19
C VAL A 88 -3.03 10.91 3.15
N ARG A 89 -1.78 10.85 3.59
CA ARG A 89 -1.12 11.94 4.34
C ARG A 89 -0.50 12.94 3.37
N GLY A 90 0.13 12.45 2.30
CA GLY A 90 0.76 13.29 1.30
C GLY A 90 1.10 12.54 0.04
N ILE A 91 1.14 13.28 -1.07
CA ILE A 91 1.57 12.80 -2.38
C ILE A 91 2.80 13.63 -2.77
N HIS A 92 3.94 12.97 -2.94
CA HIS A 92 5.23 13.62 -3.16
C HIS A 92 5.72 13.34 -4.58
N ARG A 93 5.76 14.38 -5.41
CA ARG A 93 6.24 14.29 -6.79
C ARG A 93 7.70 14.68 -6.95
N GLU A 94 8.32 15.10 -5.85
CA GLU A 94 9.74 15.45 -5.76
C GLU A 94 10.16 15.45 -4.28
N GLY A 95 11.45 15.60 -4.02
CA GLY A 95 11.96 15.75 -2.67
C GLY A 95 12.38 14.44 -2.00
N PRO A 96 12.72 14.51 -0.69
CA PRO A 96 13.36 13.40 0.02
C PRO A 96 12.47 12.17 0.19
N VAL A 97 11.16 12.34 0.36
CA VAL A 97 10.23 11.19 0.51
C VAL A 97 10.20 10.39 -0.78
N LEU A 98 10.05 11.05 -1.93
CA LEU A 98 10.08 10.36 -3.22
C LEU A 98 11.43 9.70 -3.46
N ALA A 99 12.53 10.38 -3.14
CA ALA A 99 13.87 9.84 -3.31
C ALA A 99 14.08 8.56 -2.51
N GLU A 100 13.61 8.52 -1.26
CA GLU A 100 13.69 7.33 -0.41
C GLU A 100 12.89 6.16 -0.98
N ILE A 101 11.67 6.42 -1.44
CA ILE A 101 10.80 5.41 -2.04
C ILE A 101 11.44 4.85 -3.31
N LYS A 102 11.96 5.71 -4.18
CA LYS A 102 12.66 5.29 -5.41
C LYS A 102 13.91 4.47 -5.09
N GLY A 103 14.65 4.84 -4.05
CA GLY A 103 15.82 4.09 -3.60
C GLY A 103 15.46 2.67 -3.16
N PHE A 104 14.39 2.53 -2.40
CA PHE A 104 13.89 1.22 -1.99
C PHE A 104 13.46 0.38 -3.21
N ILE A 105 12.71 0.96 -4.14
CA ILE A 105 12.26 0.26 -5.35
C ILE A 105 13.44 -0.14 -6.23
N SER A 106 14.42 0.73 -6.39
CA SER A 106 15.64 0.43 -7.15
C SER A 106 16.38 -0.78 -6.57
N GLN A 107 16.46 -0.86 -5.23
CA GLN A 107 17.11 -1.96 -4.53
C GLN A 107 16.41 -3.30 -4.72
N HIS A 108 15.07 -3.30 -4.78
CA HIS A 108 14.25 -4.52 -4.77
C HIS A 108 13.73 -4.93 -6.16
N ALA A 109 13.60 -3.98 -7.09
CA ALA A 109 13.00 -4.22 -8.40
C ALA A 109 13.83 -3.63 -9.56
N GLY A 110 14.96 -3.00 -9.25
CA GLY A 110 15.87 -2.45 -10.24
C GLY A 110 15.63 -0.99 -10.60
N PRO A 111 16.64 -0.35 -11.27
CA PRO A 111 16.58 1.08 -11.57
C PRO A 111 15.51 1.46 -12.59
N GLU A 112 15.14 0.55 -13.50
CA GLU A 112 14.08 0.82 -14.47
C GLU A 112 12.72 0.98 -13.79
N ALA A 113 12.40 0.09 -12.83
CA ALA A 113 11.17 0.20 -12.06
C ALA A 113 11.14 1.50 -11.27
N ALA A 114 12.26 1.88 -10.64
CA ALA A 114 12.37 3.13 -9.89
C ALA A 114 12.18 4.35 -10.78
N SER A 115 12.73 4.34 -11.99
CA SER A 115 12.63 5.48 -12.92
C SER A 115 11.21 5.73 -13.41
N ALA A 116 10.35 4.70 -13.41
CA ALA A 116 8.96 4.82 -13.82
C ALA A 116 8.06 5.45 -12.74
N ILE A 117 8.54 5.57 -11.51
CA ILE A 117 7.76 6.11 -10.41
C ILE A 117 7.59 7.62 -10.56
N ALA A 118 6.33 8.07 -10.61
CA ALA A 118 5.97 9.47 -10.77
C ALA A 118 5.70 10.16 -9.42
N ALA A 119 5.29 9.40 -8.40
CA ALA A 119 4.95 9.95 -7.10
C ALA A 119 5.17 8.92 -5.99
N GLY A 120 5.56 9.41 -4.82
CA GLY A 120 5.55 8.65 -3.58
C GLY A 120 4.35 9.05 -2.74
N VAL A 121 3.57 8.08 -2.31
CA VAL A 121 2.39 8.35 -1.48
C VAL A 121 2.63 7.83 -0.07
N VAL A 122 2.31 8.65 0.91
CA VAL A 122 2.37 8.30 2.32
C VAL A 122 0.95 8.22 2.87
N PHE A 123 0.63 7.11 3.49
CA PHE A 123 -0.69 6.89 4.10
C PHE A 123 -0.60 6.82 5.62
N ASP A 124 -1.61 7.36 6.29
CA ASP A 124 -1.93 7.00 7.66
C ASP A 124 -2.80 5.76 7.66
N VAL A 125 -2.56 4.84 8.60
CA VAL A 125 -3.42 3.69 8.83
C VAL A 125 -4.50 4.09 9.81
N THR A 126 -5.76 4.05 9.38
CA THR A 126 -6.89 4.46 10.22
C THR A 126 -7.53 3.29 10.94
N GLU A 127 -7.47 2.08 10.38
CA GLU A 127 -8.05 0.89 10.96
C GLU A 127 -7.35 -0.34 10.39
N VAL A 128 -7.23 -1.40 11.21
CA VAL A 128 -6.75 -2.71 10.78
C VAL A 128 -7.85 -3.73 11.09
N ARG A 129 -8.25 -4.51 10.10
CA ARG A 129 -9.25 -5.55 10.26
C ARG A 129 -8.73 -6.89 9.73
N PRO A 130 -9.29 -8.03 10.22
CA PRO A 130 -8.94 -9.34 9.69
C PRO A 130 -9.25 -9.42 8.18
N LEU A 131 -8.55 -10.33 7.49
CA LEU A 131 -8.76 -10.56 6.07
C LEU A 131 -10.18 -10.95 5.74
N VAL A 132 -10.76 -11.87 6.52
CA VAL A 132 -12.11 -12.39 6.32
C VAL A 132 -13.08 -11.59 7.18
N ALA A 133 -14.16 -11.12 6.55
CA ALA A 133 -15.19 -10.36 7.23
C ALA A 133 -16.16 -11.30 7.94
N MET A 134 -15.98 -11.47 9.24
CA MET A 134 -16.81 -12.34 10.07
C MET A 134 -17.81 -11.57 10.93
N GLY A 135 -18.08 -10.35 10.54
CA GLY A 135 -19.03 -9.53 11.30
C GLY A 135 -18.73 -8.05 11.26
#